data_cbe190f0b8850164341247ee80ad4e43
#
_entry.id   cbe190f0b8850164341247ee80ad4e43
#
_cell.length_a   1.000
_cell.length_b   1.000
_cell.length_c   1.000
_cell.angle_alpha   90.00
_cell.angle_beta   90.00
_cell.angle_gamma   90.00
#
_symmetry.space_group_name_H-M   'P 1'
#
loop_
_entity.id
_entity.type
_entity.pdbx_description
1 polymer ?
#
loop_
_entity_poly.entity_id
_entity_poly.type
_entity_poly.pdbx_seq_one_letter_code
_entity_poly.pdbx_strand_id
1 'polypeptide(L)'
;LILSFCLGLGASITKGDALQRVFIDFREIITLIIRAVIIPLLPLYIFGMFLSISALGQVYTVIVLFIKVIGVIFVLHVLLLLIQYVTAGLIANRNPFKALKTMLPAYLTALGTSSSAATIPVTLQCAINNKINPNIASFVIPLCATIHLAGSMMKITGFALAIMYFFEFPIDFGVIVGFIFMLGVIMVAAPGVPGGAIMAAIGVIQAM
;
A
#
# COMPACT_ATOMS: atom_id res chain seq x y z
N LEU A 1 -3.56 5.28 -17.31
CA LEU A 1 -2.32 4.55 -17.01
C LEU A 1 -1.36 4.58 -18.19
N ILE A 2 -1.78 4.16 -19.40
CA ILE A 2 -0.98 4.20 -20.63
C ILE A 2 -0.52 5.63 -20.93
N LEU A 3 -1.44 6.60 -20.87
CA LEU A 3 -1.12 8.01 -21.07
C LEU A 3 -0.10 8.52 -20.04
N SER A 4 -0.25 8.17 -18.77
CA SER A 4 0.69 8.59 -17.72
C SER A 4 2.07 7.98 -17.91
N PHE A 5 2.13 6.73 -18.36
CA PHE A 5 3.40 6.07 -18.71
C PHE A 5 4.08 6.73 -19.91
N CYS A 6 3.33 6.99 -20.99
CA CYS A 6 3.85 7.67 -22.16
C CYS A 6 4.33 9.10 -21.85
N LEU A 7 3.58 9.85 -21.04
CA LEU A 7 3.98 11.19 -20.61
C LEU A 7 5.23 11.16 -19.72
N GLY A 8 5.33 10.19 -18.80
CA GLY A 8 6.52 10.00 -17.96
C GLY A 8 7.76 9.65 -18.79
N LEU A 9 7.61 8.74 -19.74
CA LEU A 9 8.69 8.36 -20.66
C LEU A 9 9.08 9.53 -21.55
N GLY A 10 8.12 10.25 -22.12
CA GLY A 10 8.35 11.47 -22.91
C GLY A 10 9.06 12.55 -22.10
N ALA A 11 8.66 12.78 -20.86
CA ALA A 11 9.32 13.74 -19.98
C ALA A 11 10.75 13.36 -19.61
N SER A 12 11.07 12.05 -19.55
CA SER A 12 12.44 11.58 -19.28
C SER A 12 13.37 11.72 -20.49
N ILE A 13 12.83 11.72 -21.69
CA ILE A 13 13.59 11.82 -22.94
C ILE A 13 13.76 13.30 -23.37
N THR A 14 12.79 14.14 -23.06
CA THR A 14 12.84 15.58 -23.37
C THR A 14 13.81 16.28 -22.43
N LYS A 15 14.75 17.04 -22.98
CA LYS A 15 15.74 17.82 -22.22
C LYS A 15 15.16 19.02 -21.46
N GLY A 16 13.84 19.23 -21.48
CA GLY A 16 13.14 20.35 -20.86
C GLY A 16 12.57 19.99 -19.50
N ASP A 17 13.03 20.61 -18.43
CA ASP A 17 12.55 20.37 -17.05
C ASP A 17 11.14 20.94 -16.77
N ALA A 18 10.55 21.69 -17.72
CA ALA A 18 9.29 22.40 -17.48
C ALA A 18 8.13 21.43 -17.20
N LEU A 19 7.99 20.38 -18.01
CA LEU A 19 6.92 19.39 -17.82
C LEU A 19 7.09 18.59 -16.52
N GLN A 20 8.32 18.26 -16.18
CA GLN A 20 8.65 17.58 -14.93
C GLN A 20 8.29 18.45 -13.71
N ARG A 21 8.59 19.73 -13.74
CA ARG A 21 8.21 20.69 -12.67
C ARG A 21 6.71 20.79 -12.52
N VAL A 22 5.96 20.89 -13.60
CA VAL A 22 4.49 20.90 -13.56
C VAL A 22 3.92 19.67 -12.88
N PHE A 23 4.44 18.47 -13.16
CA PHE A 23 4.00 17.25 -12.49
C PHE A 23 4.38 17.19 -11.02
N ILE A 24 5.55 17.71 -10.65
CA ILE A 24 5.98 17.80 -9.25
C ILE A 24 5.06 18.76 -8.49
N ASP A 25 4.84 19.96 -9.01
CA ASP A 25 3.97 20.97 -8.40
C ASP A 25 2.52 20.46 -8.27
N PHE A 26 2.01 19.81 -9.30
CA PHE A 26 0.67 19.19 -9.27
C PHE A 26 0.58 18.11 -8.18
N ARG A 27 1.59 17.24 -8.07
CA ARG A 27 1.66 16.24 -6.99
C ARG A 27 1.67 16.89 -5.61
N GLU A 28 2.42 17.99 -5.43
CA GLU A 28 2.47 18.73 -4.17
C GLU A 28 1.13 19.34 -3.82
N ILE A 29 0.45 19.97 -4.78
CA ILE A 29 -0.90 20.52 -4.60
C ILE A 29 -1.89 19.44 -4.17
N ILE A 30 -1.93 18.29 -4.86
CA ILE A 30 -2.80 17.18 -4.49
C ILE A 30 -2.47 16.66 -3.09
N THR A 31 -1.19 16.55 -2.75
CA THR A 31 -0.76 16.12 -1.42
C THR A 31 -1.19 17.09 -0.33
N LEU A 32 -1.11 18.40 -0.59
CA LEU A 32 -1.60 19.43 0.32
C LEU A 32 -3.12 19.34 0.52
N ILE A 33 -3.89 19.17 -0.56
CA ILE A 33 -5.35 18.99 -0.47
C ILE A 33 -5.69 17.76 0.38
N ILE A 34 -5.01 16.64 0.16
CA ILE A 34 -5.23 15.43 0.96
C ILE A 34 -4.95 15.70 2.44
N ARG A 35 -3.83 16.34 2.75
CA ARG A 35 -3.43 16.62 4.14
C ARG A 35 -4.29 17.67 4.81
N ALA A 36 -4.67 18.73 4.10
CA ALA A 36 -5.37 19.88 4.67
C ALA A 36 -6.89 19.69 4.73
N VAL A 37 -7.46 18.87 3.83
CA VAL A 37 -8.91 18.69 3.71
C VAL A 37 -9.32 17.27 4.04
N ILE A 38 -8.78 16.29 3.33
CA ILE A 38 -9.28 14.90 3.44
C ILE A 38 -8.93 14.29 4.79
N ILE A 39 -7.66 14.38 5.22
CA ILE A 39 -7.22 13.77 6.48
C ILE A 39 -7.94 14.35 7.71
N PRO A 40 -8.14 15.67 7.85
CA PRO A 40 -8.90 16.24 8.97
C PRO A 40 -10.40 15.87 8.96
N LEU A 41 -11.00 15.65 7.79
CA LEU A 41 -12.41 15.26 7.67
C LEU A 41 -12.63 13.75 7.86
N LEU A 42 -11.58 12.94 7.74
CA LEU A 42 -11.66 11.50 7.85
C LEU A 42 -12.25 11.01 9.19
N PRO A 43 -11.87 11.56 10.37
CA PRO A 43 -12.48 11.15 11.64
C PRO A 43 -13.98 11.40 11.70
N LEU A 44 -14.45 12.50 11.12
CA LEU A 44 -15.86 12.87 11.06
C LEU A 44 -16.64 11.91 10.16
N TYR A 45 -16.09 11.55 9.02
CA TYR A 45 -16.64 10.53 8.13
C TYR A 45 -16.72 9.16 8.82
N ILE A 46 -15.63 8.74 9.49
CA ILE A 46 -15.58 7.47 10.23
C ILE A 46 -16.61 7.47 11.36
N PHE A 47 -16.74 8.57 12.10
CA PHE A 47 -17.76 8.72 13.14
C PHE A 47 -19.17 8.56 12.59
N GLY A 48 -19.50 9.23 11.48
CA GLY A 48 -20.80 9.10 10.82
C GLY A 48 -21.09 7.66 10.36
N MET A 49 -20.10 6.98 9.84
CA MET A 49 -20.19 5.58 9.42
C MET A 49 -20.46 4.65 10.62
N PHE A 50 -19.72 4.82 11.72
CA PHE A 50 -19.95 4.03 12.94
C PHE A 50 -21.31 4.34 13.57
N LEU A 51 -21.76 5.58 13.53
CA LEU A 51 -23.10 5.96 14.00
C LEU A 51 -24.20 5.25 13.19
N SER A 52 -24.06 5.19 11.86
CA SER A 52 -24.99 4.47 10.98
C SER A 52 -25.01 2.96 11.29
N ILE A 53 -23.86 2.33 11.43
CA ILE A 53 -23.74 0.91 11.78
C ILE A 53 -24.33 0.64 13.18
N SER A 54 -24.16 1.58 14.11
CA SER A 54 -24.71 1.51 15.46
C SER A 54 -26.24 1.59 15.45
N ALA A 55 -26.82 2.47 14.65
CA ALA A 55 -28.26 2.61 14.50
C ALA A 55 -28.91 1.32 13.94
N LEU A 56 -28.18 0.57 13.13
CA LEU A 56 -28.61 -0.73 12.58
C LEU A 56 -28.39 -1.91 13.56
N GLY A 57 -27.84 -1.69 14.74
CA GLY A 57 -27.56 -2.74 15.73
C GLY A 57 -26.46 -3.71 15.32
N GLN A 58 -25.68 -3.43 14.28
CA GLN A 58 -24.69 -4.35 13.68
C GLN A 58 -23.26 -4.16 14.20
N VAL A 59 -23.03 -3.24 15.16
CA VAL A 59 -21.68 -2.87 15.65
C VAL A 59 -20.88 -4.08 16.11
N TYR A 60 -21.49 -4.94 16.93
CA TYR A 60 -20.79 -6.11 17.47
C TYR A 60 -20.34 -7.06 16.34
N THR A 61 -21.22 -7.35 15.41
CA THR A 61 -20.95 -8.25 14.28
C THR A 61 -19.84 -7.71 13.39
N VAL A 62 -19.91 -6.43 13.07
CA VAL A 62 -18.89 -5.74 12.25
C VAL A 62 -17.53 -5.74 12.95
N ILE A 63 -17.47 -5.40 14.25
CA ILE A 63 -16.21 -5.40 15.02
C ILE A 63 -15.59 -6.81 15.05
N VAL A 64 -16.39 -7.84 15.34
CA VAL A 64 -15.88 -9.23 15.37
C VAL A 64 -15.36 -9.67 14.01
N LEU A 65 -16.07 -9.32 12.93
CA LEU A 65 -15.62 -9.57 11.56
C LEU A 65 -14.27 -8.89 11.29
N PHE A 66 -14.18 -7.60 11.59
CA PHE A 66 -12.93 -6.84 11.39
C PHE A 66 -11.75 -7.43 12.14
N ILE A 67 -11.93 -7.81 13.40
CA ILE A 67 -10.87 -8.43 14.20
C ILE A 67 -10.40 -9.75 13.57
N LYS A 68 -11.33 -10.59 13.13
CA LYS A 68 -11.00 -11.85 12.43
C LYS A 68 -10.23 -11.60 11.14
N VAL A 69 -10.71 -10.69 10.31
CA VAL A 69 -10.08 -10.35 9.02
C VAL A 69 -8.69 -9.75 9.24
N ILE A 70 -8.54 -8.83 10.18
CA ILE A 70 -7.22 -8.25 10.53
C ILE A 70 -6.27 -9.34 11.01
N GLY A 71 -6.73 -10.28 11.83
CA GLY A 71 -5.92 -11.40 12.30
C GLY A 71 -5.42 -12.27 11.14
N VAL A 72 -6.30 -12.63 10.21
CA VAL A 72 -5.93 -13.39 9.01
C VAL A 72 -4.94 -12.60 8.14
N ILE A 73 -5.22 -11.34 7.88
CA ILE A 73 -4.33 -10.46 7.09
C ILE A 73 -2.96 -10.35 7.75
N PHE A 74 -2.90 -10.23 9.08
CA PHE A 74 -1.64 -10.16 9.80
C PHE A 74 -0.81 -11.44 9.64
N VAL A 75 -1.44 -12.61 9.77
CA VAL A 75 -0.77 -13.91 9.54
C VAL A 75 -0.24 -13.99 8.11
N LEU A 76 -1.06 -13.61 7.12
CA LEU A 76 -0.65 -13.60 5.72
C LEU A 76 0.51 -12.63 5.45
N HIS A 77 0.56 -11.47 6.12
CA HIS A 77 1.68 -10.54 6.02
C HIS A 77 2.98 -11.13 6.57
N VAL A 78 2.92 -11.78 7.73
CA VAL A 78 4.09 -12.46 8.30
C VAL A 78 4.57 -13.58 7.37
N LEU A 79 3.64 -14.36 6.84
CA LEU A 79 3.96 -15.43 5.89
C LEU A 79 4.61 -14.87 4.61
N LEU A 80 4.05 -13.80 4.05
CA LEU A 80 4.60 -13.13 2.86
C LEU A 80 6.02 -12.63 3.11
N LEU A 81 6.27 -11.97 4.25
CA LEU A 81 7.60 -11.51 4.64
C LEU A 81 8.57 -12.68 4.76
N LEU A 82 8.17 -13.76 5.42
CA LEU A 82 9.01 -14.96 5.54
C LEU A 82 9.36 -15.54 4.18
N ILE A 83 8.39 -15.70 3.28
CA ILE A 83 8.62 -16.20 1.93
C ILE A 83 9.61 -15.28 1.18
N GLN A 84 9.42 -13.96 1.21
CA GLN A 84 10.30 -13.01 0.54
C GLN A 84 11.72 -13.05 1.09
N TYR A 85 11.89 -13.08 2.42
CA TYR A 85 13.22 -13.11 3.03
C TYR A 85 13.92 -14.46 2.87
N VAL A 86 13.15 -15.57 2.92
CA VAL A 86 13.73 -16.90 2.67
C VAL A 86 14.17 -17.02 1.22
N THR A 87 13.36 -16.64 0.26
CA THR A 87 13.73 -16.67 -1.17
C THR A 87 14.92 -15.77 -1.45
N ALA A 88 14.95 -14.54 -0.94
CA ALA A 88 16.09 -13.64 -1.07
C ALA A 88 17.36 -14.18 -0.38
N GLY A 89 17.21 -14.78 0.79
CA GLY A 89 18.29 -15.40 1.54
C GLY A 89 18.93 -16.59 0.82
N LEU A 90 18.08 -17.43 0.20
CA LEU A 90 18.55 -18.57 -0.62
C LEU A 90 19.32 -18.09 -1.85
N ILE A 91 18.80 -17.09 -2.57
CA ILE A 91 19.46 -16.53 -3.76
C ILE A 91 20.77 -15.84 -3.40
N ALA A 92 20.80 -15.07 -2.31
CA ALA A 92 21.96 -14.30 -1.90
C ALA A 92 22.95 -15.07 -1.01
N ASN A 93 22.67 -16.34 -0.68
CA ASN A 93 23.47 -17.15 0.26
C ASN A 93 23.65 -16.45 1.63
N ARG A 94 22.56 -15.87 2.16
CA ARG A 94 22.56 -15.13 3.43
C ARG A 94 21.46 -15.64 4.36
N ASN A 95 21.68 -15.48 5.66
CA ASN A 95 20.68 -15.88 6.65
C ASN A 95 19.46 -14.94 6.60
N PRO A 96 18.28 -15.45 6.23
CA PRO A 96 17.06 -14.63 6.06
C PRO A 96 16.56 -14.05 7.38
N PHE A 97 16.67 -14.80 8.48
CA PHE A 97 16.19 -14.35 9.78
C PHE A 97 17.04 -13.22 10.37
N LYS A 98 18.35 -13.25 10.12
CA LYS A 98 19.25 -12.16 10.51
C LYS A 98 18.94 -10.89 9.69
N ALA A 99 18.70 -11.06 8.40
CA ALA A 99 18.32 -9.95 7.53
C ALA A 99 16.97 -9.33 7.95
N LEU A 100 15.97 -10.15 8.23
CA LEU A 100 14.67 -9.70 8.71
C LEU A 100 14.77 -8.96 10.05
N LYS A 101 15.56 -9.49 11.00
CA LYS A 101 15.80 -8.83 12.30
C LYS A 101 16.40 -7.43 12.13
N THR A 102 17.34 -7.28 11.21
CA THR A 102 17.96 -5.97 10.92
C THR A 102 16.97 -4.97 10.34
N MET A 103 15.90 -5.44 9.66
CA MET A 103 14.86 -4.59 9.08
C MET A 103 13.72 -4.25 10.07
N LEU A 104 13.72 -4.82 11.27
CA LEU A 104 12.67 -4.60 12.26
C LEU A 104 12.40 -3.12 12.57
N PRO A 105 13.40 -2.23 12.71
CA PRO A 105 13.16 -0.78 12.91
C PRO A 105 12.38 -0.15 11.77
N ALA A 106 12.66 -0.52 10.52
CA ALA A 106 11.91 -0.04 9.36
C ALA A 106 10.45 -0.51 9.39
N TYR A 107 10.21 -1.76 9.80
CA TYR A 107 8.87 -2.31 9.95
C TYR A 107 8.06 -1.56 11.02
N LEU A 108 8.65 -1.31 12.18
CA LEU A 108 8.01 -0.55 13.27
C LEU A 108 7.72 0.91 12.86
N THR A 109 8.64 1.53 12.14
CA THR A 109 8.45 2.89 11.59
C THR A 109 7.30 2.90 10.58
N ALA A 110 7.21 1.89 9.71
CA ALA A 110 6.12 1.77 8.75
C ALA A 110 4.76 1.61 9.42
N LEU A 111 4.69 0.81 10.49
CA LEU A 111 3.47 0.67 11.31
C LEU A 111 3.06 1.99 11.95
N GLY A 112 4.01 2.73 12.53
CA GLY A 112 3.73 3.99 13.22
C GLY A 112 3.35 5.13 12.27
N THR A 113 4.00 5.22 11.11
CA THR A 113 3.76 6.30 10.15
C THR A 113 2.64 6.02 9.17
N SER A 114 2.32 4.74 8.93
CA SER A 114 1.41 4.29 7.86
C SER A 114 1.76 4.88 6.48
N SER A 115 3.02 5.28 6.28
CA SER A 115 3.50 5.94 5.07
C SER A 115 4.79 5.30 4.56
N SER A 116 4.73 4.73 3.36
CA SER A 116 5.90 4.15 2.69
C SER A 116 6.98 5.21 2.43
N ALA A 117 6.58 6.41 2.02
CA ALA A 117 7.50 7.51 1.74
C ALA A 117 8.25 7.98 3.01
N ALA A 118 7.54 8.12 4.14
CA ALA A 118 8.14 8.52 5.41
C ALA A 118 9.12 7.46 5.96
N THR A 119 8.97 6.20 5.54
CA THR A 119 9.80 5.08 6.02
C THR A 119 11.09 4.92 5.20
N ILE A 120 11.19 5.54 4.02
CA ILE A 120 12.35 5.40 3.12
C ILE A 120 13.69 5.59 3.84
N PRO A 121 13.94 6.65 4.63
CA PRO A 121 15.25 6.87 5.26
C PRO A 121 15.65 5.73 6.20
N VAL A 122 14.69 5.24 7.00
CA VAL A 122 14.94 4.15 7.96
C VAL A 122 15.17 2.84 7.23
N THR A 123 14.36 2.56 6.19
CA THR A 123 14.51 1.37 5.34
C THR A 123 15.89 1.35 4.66
N LEU A 124 16.33 2.50 4.14
CA LEU A 124 17.64 2.64 3.52
C LEU A 124 18.78 2.32 4.52
N GLN A 125 18.71 2.90 5.71
CA GLN A 125 19.70 2.64 6.75
C GLN A 125 19.74 1.16 7.15
N CYS A 126 18.57 0.54 7.32
CA CYS A 126 18.47 -0.89 7.62
C CYS A 126 19.04 -1.78 6.49
N ALA A 127 18.80 -1.38 5.22
CA ALA A 127 19.36 -2.09 4.07
C ALA A 127 20.89 -2.00 4.01
N ILE A 128 21.46 -0.83 4.30
CA ILE A 128 22.92 -0.62 4.41
C ILE A 128 23.48 -1.49 5.55
N ASN A 129 22.81 -1.54 6.69
CA ASN A 129 23.18 -2.40 7.81
C ASN A 129 23.14 -3.90 7.44
N ASN A 130 22.26 -4.28 6.52
CA ASN A 130 22.24 -5.61 5.89
C ASN A 130 23.32 -5.82 4.83
N LYS A 131 24.27 -4.87 4.70
CA LYS A 131 25.38 -4.91 3.73
C LYS A 131 24.92 -4.96 2.28
N ILE A 132 23.83 -4.28 1.96
CA ILE A 132 23.42 -4.03 0.58
C ILE A 132 24.21 -2.83 0.07
N ASN A 133 24.60 -2.88 -1.21
CA ASN A 133 25.34 -1.78 -1.83
C ASN A 133 24.52 -0.46 -1.72
N PRO A 134 25.12 0.61 -1.17
CA PRO A 134 24.40 1.87 -0.95
C PRO A 134 23.80 2.48 -2.22
N ASN A 135 24.49 2.38 -3.36
CA ASN A 135 24.01 2.91 -4.64
C ASN A 135 22.75 2.16 -5.11
N ILE A 136 22.73 0.84 -4.96
CA ILE A 136 21.56 0.02 -5.30
C ILE A 136 20.42 0.32 -4.32
N ALA A 137 20.69 0.36 -3.03
CA ALA A 137 19.70 0.62 -2.00
C ALA A 137 19.05 2.00 -2.18
N SER A 138 19.86 3.04 -2.47
CA SER A 138 19.36 4.42 -2.68
C SER A 138 18.46 4.56 -3.90
N PHE A 139 18.60 3.70 -4.90
CA PHE A 139 17.73 3.68 -6.07
C PHE A 139 16.49 2.80 -5.84
N VAL A 140 16.70 1.56 -5.40
CA VAL A 140 15.63 0.55 -5.32
C VAL A 140 14.62 0.86 -4.22
N ILE A 141 15.05 1.33 -3.05
CA ILE A 141 14.15 1.55 -1.92
C ILE A 141 13.12 2.66 -2.19
N PRO A 142 13.50 3.86 -2.65
CA PRO A 142 12.52 4.87 -3.02
C PRO A 142 11.59 4.43 -4.15
N LEU A 143 12.12 3.72 -5.15
CA LEU A 143 11.34 3.19 -6.26
C LEU A 143 10.29 2.17 -5.76
N CYS A 144 10.72 1.18 -4.98
CA CYS A 144 9.83 0.14 -4.47
C CYS A 144 8.84 0.65 -3.43
N ALA A 145 9.13 1.75 -2.74
CA ALA A 145 8.19 2.36 -1.79
C ALA A 145 6.87 2.80 -2.44
N THR A 146 6.88 3.04 -3.75
CA THR A 146 5.69 3.46 -4.51
C THR A 146 5.13 2.37 -5.42
N ILE A 147 5.96 1.47 -5.97
CA ILE A 147 5.51 0.47 -6.93
C ILE A 147 5.30 -0.93 -6.34
N HIS A 148 5.89 -1.24 -5.18
CA HIS A 148 5.76 -2.56 -4.54
C HIS A 148 4.86 -2.49 -3.31
N LEU A 149 3.55 -2.53 -3.51
CA LEU A 149 2.53 -2.41 -2.48
C LEU A 149 1.82 -3.74 -2.19
N ALA A 150 2.56 -4.85 -2.18
CA ALA A 150 2.02 -6.20 -1.97
C ALA A 150 1.18 -6.32 -0.69
N GLY A 151 1.60 -5.72 0.42
CA GLY A 151 0.86 -5.70 1.67
C GLY A 151 -0.48 -4.94 1.58
N SER A 152 -0.50 -3.81 0.86
CA SER A 152 -1.73 -3.06 0.62
C SER A 152 -2.70 -3.81 -0.28
N MET A 153 -2.21 -4.45 -1.33
CA MET A 153 -3.02 -5.31 -2.21
C MET A 153 -3.68 -6.44 -1.43
N MET A 154 -2.89 -7.16 -0.62
CA MET A 154 -3.39 -8.26 0.22
C MET A 154 -4.46 -7.79 1.19
N LYS A 155 -4.25 -6.62 1.83
CA LYS A 155 -5.20 -6.02 2.76
C LYS A 155 -6.50 -5.63 2.07
N ILE A 156 -6.43 -4.93 0.94
CA ILE A 156 -7.61 -4.46 0.21
C ILE A 156 -8.41 -5.65 -0.33
N THR A 157 -7.75 -6.63 -0.93
CA THR A 157 -8.40 -7.86 -1.41
C THR A 157 -9.04 -8.64 -0.26
N GLY A 158 -8.33 -8.78 0.87
CA GLY A 158 -8.84 -9.48 2.04
C GLY A 158 -10.08 -8.83 2.63
N PHE A 159 -10.11 -7.50 2.73
CA PHE A 159 -11.30 -6.77 3.19
C PHE A 159 -12.44 -6.83 2.17
N ALA A 160 -12.17 -6.72 0.87
CA ALA A 160 -13.19 -6.84 -0.16
C ALA A 160 -13.87 -8.21 -0.11
N LEU A 161 -13.08 -9.29 -0.07
CA LEU A 161 -13.60 -10.65 0.08
C LEU A 161 -14.39 -10.86 1.38
N ALA A 162 -13.93 -10.28 2.48
CA ALA A 162 -14.62 -10.38 3.76
C ALA A 162 -15.98 -9.68 3.74
N ILE A 163 -16.06 -8.52 3.09
CA ILE A 163 -17.31 -7.78 2.90
C ILE A 163 -18.25 -8.57 2.00
N MET A 164 -17.77 -9.08 0.87
CA MET A 164 -18.59 -9.92 -0.02
C MET A 164 -19.15 -11.14 0.72
N TYR A 165 -18.30 -11.82 1.48
CA TYR A 165 -18.73 -12.98 2.28
C TYR A 165 -19.77 -12.62 3.34
N PHE A 166 -19.58 -11.47 4.01
CA PHE A 166 -20.49 -11.02 5.08
C PHE A 166 -21.88 -10.62 4.56
N PHE A 167 -21.92 -9.98 3.40
CA PHE A 167 -23.17 -9.56 2.77
C PHE A 167 -23.75 -10.61 1.80
N GLU A 168 -23.20 -11.82 1.80
CA GLU A 168 -23.64 -12.95 0.94
C GLU A 168 -23.64 -12.61 -0.55
N PHE A 169 -22.76 -11.72 -0.99
CA PHE A 169 -22.57 -11.44 -2.41
C PHE A 169 -21.99 -12.68 -3.13
N PRO A 170 -22.42 -12.94 -4.37
CA PRO A 170 -21.87 -14.05 -5.14
C PRO A 170 -20.37 -13.86 -5.37
N ILE A 171 -19.59 -14.86 -4.98
CA ILE A 171 -18.13 -14.85 -5.15
C ILE A 171 -17.82 -15.56 -6.47
N ASP A 172 -17.59 -14.78 -7.54
CA ASP A 172 -17.10 -15.29 -8.80
C ASP A 172 -15.58 -15.24 -8.86
N PHE A 173 -14.94 -16.35 -9.10
CA PHE A 173 -13.49 -16.46 -9.16
C PHE A 173 -12.89 -15.60 -10.29
N GLY A 174 -13.57 -15.51 -11.43
CA GLY A 174 -13.11 -14.71 -12.57
C GLY A 174 -13.12 -13.21 -12.25
N VAL A 175 -14.17 -12.73 -11.58
CA VAL A 175 -14.29 -11.34 -11.12
C VAL A 175 -13.19 -11.02 -10.12
N ILE A 176 -12.91 -11.91 -9.16
CA ILE A 176 -11.87 -11.70 -8.15
C ILE A 176 -10.48 -11.65 -8.80
N VAL A 177 -10.18 -12.56 -9.71
CA VAL A 177 -8.90 -12.56 -10.44
C VAL A 177 -8.75 -11.27 -11.24
N GLY A 178 -9.78 -10.85 -11.96
CA GLY A 178 -9.81 -9.57 -12.67
C GLY A 178 -9.58 -8.38 -11.74
N PHE A 179 -10.23 -8.38 -10.59
CA PHE A 179 -10.04 -7.35 -9.55
C PHE A 179 -8.59 -7.30 -9.06
N ILE A 180 -7.97 -8.44 -8.75
CA ILE A 180 -6.58 -8.51 -8.27
C ILE A 180 -5.62 -7.96 -9.33
N PHE A 181 -5.79 -8.32 -10.61
CA PHE A 181 -4.97 -7.80 -11.70
C PHE A 181 -5.14 -6.28 -11.87
N MET A 182 -6.38 -5.80 -11.87
CA MET A 182 -6.69 -4.38 -12.00
C MET A 182 -6.13 -3.59 -10.81
N LEU A 183 -6.29 -4.12 -9.59
CA LEU A 183 -5.74 -3.55 -8.37
C LEU A 183 -4.20 -3.47 -8.46
N GLY A 184 -3.53 -4.52 -8.96
CA GLY A 184 -2.08 -4.54 -9.14
C GLY A 184 -1.59 -3.42 -10.05
N VAL A 185 -2.30 -3.18 -11.15
CA VAL A 185 -1.99 -2.09 -12.09
C VAL A 185 -2.19 -0.72 -11.46
N ILE A 186 -3.30 -0.52 -10.73
CA ILE A 186 -3.65 0.78 -10.15
C ILE A 186 -2.76 1.10 -8.93
N MET A 187 -2.35 0.09 -8.16
CA MET A 187 -1.49 0.28 -7.00
C MET A 187 -0.12 0.90 -7.34
N VAL A 188 0.37 0.74 -8.57
CA VAL A 188 1.60 1.42 -9.02
C VAL A 188 1.46 2.95 -9.01
N ALA A 189 0.24 3.46 -9.15
CA ALA A 189 -0.07 4.89 -9.10
C ALA A 189 -0.45 5.39 -7.68
N ALA A 190 -0.50 4.50 -6.68
CA ALA A 190 -0.91 4.86 -5.34
C ALA A 190 0.13 5.77 -4.66
N PRO A 191 -0.28 6.90 -4.09
CA PRO A 191 0.63 7.77 -3.37
C PRO A 191 1.11 7.10 -2.07
N GLY A 192 2.39 7.25 -1.73
CA GLY A 192 3.01 6.68 -0.53
C GLY A 192 2.65 7.38 0.78
N VAL A 193 1.44 7.95 0.88
CA VAL A 193 0.90 8.64 2.06
C VAL A 193 -0.13 7.78 2.79
N PRO A 194 -0.42 8.05 4.07
CA PRO A 194 -1.47 7.33 4.79
C PRO A 194 -2.80 7.33 4.04
N GLY A 195 -3.41 6.15 3.86
CA GLY A 195 -4.67 6.01 3.11
C GLY A 195 -4.55 6.02 1.59
N GLY A 196 -3.40 6.38 1.01
CA GLY A 196 -3.22 6.54 -0.43
C GLY A 196 -3.55 5.29 -1.25
N ALA A 197 -3.20 4.12 -0.75
CA ALA A 197 -3.53 2.85 -1.40
C ALA A 197 -5.05 2.59 -1.48
N ILE A 198 -5.80 2.93 -0.43
CA ILE A 198 -7.25 2.78 -0.40
C ILE A 198 -7.89 3.75 -1.38
N MET A 199 -7.45 5.01 -1.39
CA MET A 199 -7.96 6.02 -2.32
C MET A 199 -7.74 5.61 -3.78
N ALA A 200 -6.58 5.05 -4.11
CA ALA A 200 -6.31 4.54 -5.45
C ALA A 200 -7.21 3.35 -5.81
N ALA A 201 -7.56 2.51 -4.84
CA ALA A 201 -8.36 1.30 -5.04
C ALA A 201 -9.87 1.55 -5.15
N ILE A 202 -10.40 2.69 -4.68
CA ILE A 202 -11.85 2.95 -4.59
C ILE A 202 -12.55 2.68 -5.92
N GLY A 203 -12.02 3.16 -7.05
CA GLY A 203 -12.62 2.97 -8.36
C GLY A 203 -12.70 1.50 -8.79
N VAL A 204 -11.73 0.67 -8.37
CA VAL A 204 -11.73 -0.77 -8.69
C VAL A 204 -12.68 -1.53 -7.77
N ILE A 205 -12.75 -1.13 -6.49
CA ILE A 205 -13.68 -1.72 -5.52
C ILE A 205 -15.13 -1.47 -5.93
N GLN A 206 -15.43 -0.28 -6.47
CA GLN A 206 -16.78 0.07 -6.93
C GLN A 206 -17.19 -0.65 -8.23
N ALA A 207 -16.21 -1.14 -8.99
CA ALA A 207 -16.44 -1.87 -10.24
C ALA A 207 -16.60 -3.38 -10.04
N MET A 208 -16.44 -3.87 -8.83
CA MET A 208 -16.62 -5.25 -8.39
C MET A 208 -18.09 -5.57 -8.11
#